data_b800da2b1373ecde970788e10837c429
#
_entry.id   b800da2b1373ecde970788e10837c429
#
_cell.length_a   1.000
_cell.length_b   1.000
_cell.length_c   1.000
_cell.angle_alpha   90.00
_cell.angle_beta   90.00
_cell.angle_gamma   90.00
#
_symmetry.space_group_name_H-M   'P 1'
#
loop_
_entity.id
_entity.type
_entity.pdbx_description
1 polymer ?
#
loop_
_entity_poly.entity_id
_entity_poly.type
_entity_poly.pdbx_seq_one_letter_code
_entity_poly.pdbx_strand_id
1 'polypeptide(L)'
;SAVIHEHIGELFPGMNVTGCHQFRLTRNADLDLADDVDDIAKALEGELENRRFGDKVRLEVTTDCPTPISDYLLNEFELHDNQLYRVNGPVNLTRLLFDFNIPALRYQPFTHVVPKPFRREVDKLDKATSMFAAMRKGDVLVHHPFHAFSPIINLLWQAASDPKVLAIKQTLYRSGTNSEIVKALAAAARHGKEVTAVIE
;
A
#
# COMPACT_ATOMS: atom_id res chain seq x y z
N SER A 1 8.23 22.90 -1.21
CA SER A 1 9.02 23.53 -2.31
C SER A 1 8.98 25.04 -2.26
N ALA A 2 7.82 25.72 -2.08
CA ALA A 2 7.73 27.16 -2.00
C ALA A 2 8.63 27.74 -0.87
N VAL A 3 8.61 27.12 0.30
CA VAL A 3 9.48 27.51 1.43
C VAL A 3 10.97 27.39 1.07
N ILE A 4 11.38 26.30 0.41
CA ILE A 4 12.78 26.13 -0.04
C ILE A 4 13.15 27.20 -1.05
N HIS A 5 12.25 27.51 -1.97
CA HIS A 5 12.49 28.54 -2.99
C HIS A 5 12.70 29.91 -2.36
N GLU A 6 11.87 30.27 -1.38
CA GLU A 6 11.94 31.55 -0.66
C GLU A 6 13.24 31.69 0.14
N HIS A 7 13.70 30.60 0.76
CA HIS A 7 14.88 30.60 1.64
C HIS A 7 16.14 30.00 1.01
N ILE A 8 16.15 29.80 -0.31
CA ILE A 8 17.29 29.12 -0.97
C ILE A 8 18.60 29.90 -0.82
N GLY A 9 18.55 31.22 -0.76
CA GLY A 9 19.72 32.06 -0.53
C GLY A 9 20.42 31.81 0.81
N GLU A 10 19.68 31.37 1.81
CA GLU A 10 20.22 31.03 3.13
C GLU A 10 21.01 29.70 3.10
N LEU A 11 20.68 28.81 2.17
CA LEU A 11 21.39 27.55 1.96
C LEU A 11 22.70 27.71 1.19
N PHE A 12 22.84 28.82 0.46
CA PHE A 12 24.03 29.10 -0.37
C PHE A 12 24.57 30.50 -0.08
N PRO A 13 25.12 30.75 1.14
CA PRO A 13 25.61 32.06 1.52
C PRO A 13 26.77 32.49 0.62
N GLY A 14 26.70 33.72 0.11
CA GLY A 14 27.73 34.28 -0.78
C GLY A 14 27.58 33.89 -2.25
N MET A 15 26.57 33.12 -2.62
CA MET A 15 26.26 32.75 -3.99
C MET A 15 25.02 33.49 -4.50
N ASN A 16 25.00 33.83 -5.77
CA ASN A 16 23.81 34.35 -6.43
C ASN A 16 23.02 33.18 -7.03
N VAL A 17 21.91 32.78 -6.41
CA VAL A 17 21.05 31.71 -6.89
C VAL A 17 20.20 32.24 -8.03
N THR A 18 20.40 31.75 -9.26
CA THR A 18 19.73 32.22 -10.45
C THR A 18 18.42 31.48 -10.75
N GLY A 19 18.17 30.33 -10.11
CA GLY A 19 16.93 29.55 -10.29
C GLY A 19 16.83 28.37 -9.35
N CYS A 20 15.61 27.85 -9.22
CA CYS A 20 15.30 26.67 -8.41
C CYS A 20 14.22 25.87 -9.12
N HIS A 21 14.58 24.72 -9.63
CA HIS A 21 13.70 23.87 -10.42
C HIS A 21 13.48 22.53 -9.73
N GLN A 22 12.25 22.05 -9.78
CA GLN A 22 11.89 20.75 -9.19
C GLN A 22 12.01 19.66 -10.23
N PHE A 23 12.50 18.52 -9.79
CA PHE A 23 12.46 17.30 -10.59
C PHE A 23 11.95 16.11 -9.78
N ARG A 24 11.51 15.08 -10.47
CA ARG A 24 11.15 13.78 -9.93
C ARG A 24 11.81 12.69 -10.75
N LEU A 25 12.50 11.80 -10.06
CA LEU A 25 13.05 10.60 -10.66
C LEU A 25 12.16 9.41 -10.27
N THR A 26 11.67 8.68 -11.25
CA THR A 26 11.00 7.40 -11.05
C THR A 26 12.00 6.28 -11.28
N ARG A 27 12.04 5.33 -10.35
CA ARG A 27 12.87 4.13 -10.43
C ARG A 27 11.99 2.91 -10.62
N ASN A 28 12.52 1.90 -11.31
CA ASN A 28 11.89 0.59 -11.37
C ASN A 28 11.89 -0.02 -9.96
N ALA A 29 10.76 -0.60 -9.57
CA ALA A 29 10.59 -1.28 -8.29
C ALA A 29 10.20 -2.75 -8.48
N ASP A 30 10.24 -3.26 -9.71
CA ASP A 30 9.97 -4.66 -9.98
C ASP A 30 11.08 -5.52 -9.37
N LEU A 31 10.67 -6.65 -8.83
CA LEU A 31 11.56 -7.67 -8.31
C LEU A 31 11.81 -8.66 -9.44
N ASP A 32 13.01 -8.67 -10.00
CA ASP A 32 13.45 -9.65 -10.97
C ASP A 32 14.02 -10.86 -10.20
N LEU A 33 13.13 -11.76 -9.79
CA LEU A 33 13.53 -13.06 -9.26
C LEU A 33 13.66 -14.03 -10.43
N ALA A 34 14.84 -14.56 -10.63
CA ALA A 34 15.05 -15.64 -11.60
C ALA A 34 14.23 -16.87 -11.16
N ASP A 35 13.60 -17.54 -12.13
CA ASP A 35 12.74 -18.71 -11.90
C ASP A 35 13.48 -19.90 -11.22
N ASP A 36 14.82 -19.89 -11.24
CA ASP A 36 15.69 -20.99 -10.80
C ASP A 36 16.36 -20.72 -9.42
N VAL A 37 15.77 -19.91 -8.54
CA VAL A 37 16.37 -19.58 -7.26
C VAL A 37 16.08 -20.66 -6.21
N ASP A 38 17.13 -21.36 -5.76
CA ASP A 38 17.05 -22.39 -4.71
C ASP A 38 16.65 -21.83 -3.33
N ASP A 39 17.00 -20.59 -3.02
CA ASP A 39 16.67 -19.90 -1.77
C ASP A 39 16.02 -18.53 -2.04
N ILE A 40 14.70 -18.56 -2.17
CA ILE A 40 13.88 -17.37 -2.43
C ILE A 40 14.04 -16.30 -1.34
N ALA A 41 14.20 -16.70 -0.08
CA ALA A 41 14.33 -15.74 1.03
C ALA A 41 15.63 -14.93 0.92
N LYS A 42 16.74 -15.60 0.62
CA LYS A 42 18.04 -14.95 0.44
C LYS A 42 18.10 -14.09 -0.82
N ALA A 43 17.46 -14.54 -1.90
CA ALA A 43 17.35 -13.74 -3.12
C ALA A 43 16.49 -12.48 -2.90
N LEU A 44 15.38 -12.60 -2.17
CA LEU A 44 14.53 -11.47 -1.79
C LEU A 44 15.27 -10.44 -0.91
N GLU A 45 16.10 -10.87 0.03
CA GLU A 45 16.88 -9.93 0.85
C GLU A 45 17.79 -9.05 -0.02
N GLY A 46 18.50 -9.64 -0.99
CA GLY A 46 19.34 -8.90 -1.94
C GLY A 46 18.53 -7.95 -2.83
N GLU A 47 17.40 -8.43 -3.35
CA GLU A 47 16.53 -7.63 -4.23
C GLU A 47 15.79 -6.50 -3.48
N LEU A 48 15.44 -6.68 -2.21
CA LEU A 48 14.85 -5.61 -1.38
C LEU A 48 15.83 -4.47 -1.11
N GLU A 49 17.12 -4.75 -0.98
CA GLU A 49 18.16 -3.72 -0.92
C GLU A 49 18.29 -3.00 -2.27
N ASN A 50 18.32 -3.74 -3.37
CA ASN A 50 18.40 -3.22 -4.73
C ASN A 50 17.16 -2.36 -5.10
N ARG A 51 15.99 -2.63 -4.54
CA ARG A 51 14.77 -1.88 -4.79
C ARG A 51 14.91 -0.37 -4.51
N ARG A 52 15.75 0.03 -3.55
CA ARG A 52 16.05 1.44 -3.28
C ARG A 52 16.90 2.08 -4.37
N PHE A 53 17.64 1.28 -5.11
CA PHE A 53 18.58 1.68 -6.15
C PHE A 53 18.20 1.18 -7.53
N GLY A 54 16.97 0.72 -7.72
CA GLY A 54 16.45 0.20 -8.98
C GLY A 54 16.68 1.17 -10.15
N ASP A 55 16.69 0.64 -11.35
CA ASP A 55 16.98 1.38 -12.58
C ASP A 55 16.10 2.63 -12.70
N LYS A 56 16.72 3.71 -13.11
CA LYS A 56 16.03 4.97 -13.35
C LYS A 56 15.28 4.84 -14.68
N VAL A 57 13.98 5.09 -14.66
CA VAL A 57 13.14 4.86 -15.85
C VAL A 57 12.46 6.12 -16.37
N ARG A 58 12.36 7.17 -15.55
CA ARG A 58 11.66 8.40 -15.94
C ARG A 58 12.15 9.60 -15.13
N LEU A 59 12.43 10.69 -15.83
CA LEU A 59 12.72 12.01 -15.26
C LEU A 59 11.58 12.98 -15.60
N GLU A 60 11.01 13.61 -14.58
CA GLU A 60 10.02 14.67 -14.71
C GLU A 60 10.63 15.98 -14.22
N VAL A 61 10.50 17.04 -14.99
CA VAL A 61 10.91 18.40 -14.63
C VAL A 61 9.78 19.38 -14.90
N THR A 62 9.79 20.53 -14.23
CA THR A 62 8.84 21.61 -14.58
C THR A 62 9.11 22.16 -15.98
N THR A 63 8.07 22.67 -16.66
CA THR A 63 8.18 23.22 -18.03
C THR A 63 9.17 24.38 -18.15
N ASP A 64 9.35 25.14 -17.08
CA ASP A 64 10.29 26.26 -16.97
C ASP A 64 11.73 25.84 -16.63
N CYS A 65 11.99 24.54 -16.44
CA CYS A 65 13.32 24.03 -16.19
C CYS A 65 14.22 24.26 -17.41
N PRO A 66 15.34 24.97 -17.27
CA PRO A 66 16.26 25.23 -18.38
C PRO A 66 16.85 23.94 -18.96
N THR A 67 17.03 23.91 -20.30
CA THR A 67 17.60 22.74 -20.98
C THR A 67 18.96 22.29 -20.41
N PRO A 68 19.90 23.19 -20.09
CA PRO A 68 21.16 22.75 -19.49
C PRO A 68 21.02 21.97 -18.17
N ILE A 69 19.98 22.31 -17.38
CA ILE A 69 19.69 21.60 -16.12
C ILE A 69 19.06 20.23 -16.40
N SER A 70 18.10 20.17 -17.33
CA SER A 70 17.50 18.87 -17.69
C SER A 70 18.51 17.92 -18.33
N ASP A 71 19.41 18.43 -19.19
CA ASP A 71 20.46 17.63 -19.83
C ASP A 71 21.47 17.12 -18.81
N TYR A 72 21.85 17.98 -17.85
CA TYR A 72 22.71 17.55 -16.73
C TYR A 72 22.05 16.41 -15.95
N LEU A 73 20.77 16.52 -15.63
CA LEU A 73 20.03 15.47 -14.90
C LEU A 73 19.90 14.19 -15.73
N LEU A 74 19.64 14.28 -17.04
CA LEU A 74 19.62 13.12 -17.93
C LEU A 74 20.96 12.38 -17.92
N ASN A 75 22.07 13.11 -18.05
CA ASN A 75 23.41 12.53 -18.02
C ASN A 75 23.73 11.92 -16.66
N GLU A 76 23.42 12.62 -15.55
CA GLU A 76 23.69 12.13 -14.19
C GLU A 76 22.91 10.85 -13.86
N PHE A 77 21.68 10.76 -14.38
CA PHE A 77 20.83 9.61 -14.17
C PHE A 77 20.90 8.55 -15.27
N GLU A 78 21.77 8.74 -16.27
CA GLU A 78 21.94 7.80 -17.40
C GLU A 78 20.63 7.53 -18.13
N LEU A 79 19.84 8.58 -18.34
CA LEU A 79 18.56 8.54 -19.03
C LEU A 79 18.66 9.13 -20.43
N HIS A 80 17.77 8.70 -21.33
CA HIS A 80 17.64 9.22 -22.67
C HIS A 80 16.55 10.29 -22.77
N ASP A 81 16.56 11.11 -23.83
CA ASP A 81 15.61 12.20 -24.06
C ASP A 81 14.14 11.74 -24.05
N ASN A 82 13.85 10.54 -24.51
CA ASN A 82 12.50 9.97 -24.51
C ASN A 82 11.99 9.59 -23.10
N GLN A 83 12.84 9.65 -22.09
CA GLN A 83 12.49 9.43 -20.70
C GLN A 83 12.32 10.75 -19.91
N LEU A 84 12.53 11.90 -20.59
CA LEU A 84 12.30 13.22 -20.02
C LEU A 84 10.86 13.69 -20.26
N TYR A 85 10.20 14.11 -19.21
CA TYR A 85 8.83 14.66 -19.25
C TYR A 85 8.79 16.06 -18.65
N ARG A 86 8.36 17.05 -19.45
CA ARG A 86 8.16 18.43 -18.99
C ARG A 86 6.71 18.60 -18.52
N VAL A 87 6.51 18.90 -17.25
CA VAL A 87 5.21 18.94 -16.57
C VAL A 87 4.81 20.39 -16.30
N ASN A 88 3.63 20.76 -16.79
CA ASN A 88 3.03 22.06 -16.46
C ASN A 88 2.23 21.92 -15.15
N GLY A 89 2.90 22.13 -14.01
CA GLY A 89 2.33 22.00 -12.69
C GLY A 89 3.25 21.25 -11.70
N PRO A 90 2.70 20.76 -10.59
CA PRO A 90 3.48 20.05 -9.58
C PRO A 90 4.08 18.76 -10.13
N VAL A 91 5.38 18.61 -10.03
CA VAL A 91 6.11 17.40 -10.51
C VAL A 91 5.80 16.17 -9.69
N ASN A 92 5.46 16.32 -8.41
CA ASN A 92 5.17 15.20 -7.50
C ASN A 92 3.75 15.25 -6.96
N LEU A 93 2.79 14.73 -7.72
CA LEU A 93 1.38 14.68 -7.33
C LEU A 93 1.10 13.74 -6.15
N THR A 94 1.99 12.79 -5.85
CA THR A 94 1.85 11.90 -4.69
C THR A 94 1.83 12.68 -3.37
N ARG A 95 2.43 13.87 -3.35
CA ARG A 95 2.37 14.77 -2.19
C ARG A 95 0.98 15.36 -1.94
N LEU A 96 0.07 15.27 -2.91
CA LEU A 96 -1.32 15.71 -2.76
C LEU A 96 -2.22 14.63 -2.12
N LEU A 97 -1.68 13.43 -1.86
CA LEU A 97 -2.37 12.36 -1.10
C LEU A 97 -2.44 12.66 0.41
N PHE A 98 -2.08 13.86 0.84
CA PHE A 98 -2.31 14.30 2.21
C PHE A 98 -3.82 14.38 2.49
N ASP A 99 -4.20 13.92 3.66
CA ASP A 99 -5.57 14.00 4.14
C ASP A 99 -5.97 15.48 4.40
N PHE A 100 -6.46 16.12 3.35
CA PHE A 100 -7.09 17.43 3.49
C PHE A 100 -8.42 17.27 4.20
N ASN A 101 -8.44 17.52 5.47
CA ASN A 101 -9.66 17.45 6.26
C ASN A 101 -10.55 18.69 6.05
N ILE A 102 -11.12 18.81 4.85
CA ILE A 102 -12.11 19.83 4.51
C ILE A 102 -13.46 19.13 4.35
N PRO A 103 -14.34 19.17 5.38
CA PRO A 103 -15.61 18.43 5.37
C PRO A 103 -16.49 18.76 4.16
N ALA A 104 -16.49 20.02 3.72
CA ALA A 104 -17.27 20.49 2.56
C ALA A 104 -16.85 19.87 1.22
N LEU A 105 -15.61 19.34 1.13
CA LEU A 105 -15.06 18.70 -0.08
C LEU A 105 -15.10 17.17 0.00
N ARG A 106 -15.64 16.60 1.07
CA ARG A 106 -15.75 15.14 1.22
C ARG A 106 -17.09 14.64 0.73
N TYR A 107 -17.06 13.48 0.09
CA TYR A 107 -18.28 12.72 -0.14
C TYR A 107 -18.89 12.28 1.19
N GLN A 108 -20.20 12.10 1.20
CA GLN A 108 -20.89 11.51 2.36
C GLN A 108 -20.32 10.11 2.65
N PRO A 109 -20.12 9.77 3.94
CA PRO A 109 -19.63 8.45 4.30
C PRO A 109 -20.55 7.35 3.74
N PHE A 110 -19.94 6.36 3.10
CA PHE A 110 -20.68 5.20 2.62
C PHE A 110 -20.98 4.24 3.77
N THR A 111 -22.23 3.83 3.91
CA THR A 111 -22.63 2.84 4.92
C THR A 111 -22.57 1.44 4.31
N HIS A 112 -21.63 0.64 4.80
CA HIS A 112 -21.47 -0.74 4.36
C HIS A 112 -22.63 -1.61 4.86
N VAL A 113 -23.09 -2.53 4.03
CA VAL A 113 -24.16 -3.45 4.35
C VAL A 113 -23.61 -4.82 4.74
N VAL A 114 -24.07 -5.39 5.85
CA VAL A 114 -23.76 -6.78 6.21
C VAL A 114 -24.58 -7.71 5.31
N PRO A 115 -23.99 -8.74 4.67
CA PRO A 115 -24.73 -9.72 3.86
C PRO A 115 -25.86 -10.41 4.65
N LYS A 116 -27.01 -10.62 3.99
CA LYS A 116 -28.21 -11.18 4.64
C LYS A 116 -27.95 -12.43 5.50
N PRO A 117 -27.16 -13.44 5.05
CA PRO A 117 -26.89 -14.63 5.86
C PRO A 117 -26.17 -14.34 7.18
N PHE A 118 -25.43 -13.21 7.26
CA PHE A 118 -24.64 -12.84 8.44
C PHE A 118 -25.31 -11.78 9.32
N ARG A 119 -26.41 -11.14 8.88
CA ARG A 119 -27.08 -10.07 9.64
C ARG A 119 -27.56 -10.51 11.03
N ARG A 120 -28.04 -11.74 11.15
CA ARG A 120 -28.57 -12.28 12.41
C ARG A 120 -27.46 -12.66 13.40
N GLU A 121 -26.26 -12.83 12.90
CA GLU A 121 -25.11 -13.30 13.68
C GLU A 121 -24.38 -12.13 14.35
N VAL A 122 -24.40 -10.94 13.74
CA VAL A 122 -23.75 -9.73 14.26
C VAL A 122 -24.56 -9.09 15.39
N ASP A 123 -25.92 -9.20 15.34
CA ASP A 123 -26.80 -8.59 16.35
C ASP A 123 -26.97 -9.42 17.64
N LYS A 124 -26.47 -10.66 17.65
CA LYS A 124 -26.51 -11.53 18.82
C LYS A 124 -25.13 -11.74 19.40
N LEU A 125 -24.62 -10.73 20.08
CA LEU A 125 -23.33 -10.81 20.81
C LEU A 125 -23.31 -11.89 21.90
N ASP A 126 -24.46 -12.40 22.36
CA ASP A 126 -24.54 -13.32 23.49
C ASP A 126 -24.67 -14.82 23.16
N LYS A 127 -24.88 -15.19 21.91
CA LYS A 127 -24.76 -16.60 21.45
C LYS A 127 -24.28 -16.59 20.02
N ALA A 128 -22.97 -16.73 19.86
CA ALA A 128 -22.31 -16.87 18.58
C ALA A 128 -22.97 -17.95 17.73
N THR A 129 -23.96 -17.55 16.93
CA THR A 129 -24.39 -18.37 15.82
C THR A 129 -23.18 -18.45 14.90
N SER A 130 -22.61 -19.62 14.80
CA SER A 130 -21.35 -19.87 14.12
C SER A 130 -21.44 -19.42 12.67
N MET A 131 -20.50 -18.55 12.23
CA MET A 131 -20.30 -18.21 10.82
C MET A 131 -20.25 -19.47 9.97
N PHE A 132 -19.64 -20.54 10.50
CA PHE A 132 -19.64 -21.86 9.89
C PHE A 132 -21.03 -22.46 9.73
N ALA A 133 -21.95 -22.21 10.67
CA ALA A 133 -23.34 -22.68 10.54
C ALA A 133 -24.10 -21.94 9.44
N ALA A 134 -23.82 -20.66 9.24
CA ALA A 134 -24.39 -19.89 8.12
C ALA A 134 -23.88 -20.43 6.78
N MET A 135 -22.57 -20.66 6.67
CA MET A 135 -21.95 -21.18 5.43
C MET A 135 -22.36 -22.61 5.09
N ARG A 136 -22.66 -23.45 6.09
CA ARG A 136 -23.22 -24.79 5.82
C ARG A 136 -24.60 -24.81 5.18
N LYS A 137 -25.34 -23.70 5.26
CA LYS A 137 -26.66 -23.56 4.61
C LYS A 137 -26.56 -23.21 3.14
N GLY A 138 -25.40 -22.77 2.69
CA GLY A 138 -25.10 -22.40 1.32
C GLY A 138 -23.96 -21.40 1.23
N ASP A 139 -23.47 -21.20 0.03
CA ASP A 139 -22.41 -20.25 -0.26
C ASP A 139 -22.86 -18.82 0.01
N VAL A 140 -21.93 -17.99 0.49
CA VAL A 140 -22.19 -16.58 0.76
C VAL A 140 -21.19 -15.74 -0.04
N LEU A 141 -21.72 -15.04 -1.05
CA LEU A 141 -20.94 -14.08 -1.82
C LEU A 141 -20.85 -12.75 -1.06
N VAL A 142 -19.63 -12.26 -0.88
CA VAL A 142 -19.34 -10.95 -0.30
C VAL A 142 -18.75 -10.04 -1.36
N HIS A 143 -19.31 -8.85 -1.51
CA HIS A 143 -18.89 -7.86 -2.50
C HIS A 143 -18.33 -6.62 -1.82
N HIS A 144 -17.02 -6.54 -1.68
CA HIS A 144 -16.32 -5.37 -1.15
C HIS A 144 -16.11 -4.32 -2.24
N PRO A 145 -16.18 -3.01 -1.92
CA PRO A 145 -16.35 -2.41 -0.58
C PRO A 145 -17.81 -2.23 -0.15
N PHE A 146 -18.80 -2.68 -0.92
CA PHE A 146 -20.22 -2.45 -0.64
C PHE A 146 -20.72 -3.25 0.56
N HIS A 147 -20.26 -4.49 0.71
CA HIS A 147 -20.47 -5.26 1.92
C HIS A 147 -19.41 -4.94 2.98
N ALA A 148 -19.84 -4.94 4.24
CA ALA A 148 -18.95 -4.78 5.38
C ALA A 148 -17.90 -5.89 5.42
N PHE A 149 -16.68 -5.57 5.85
CA PHE A 149 -15.61 -6.55 6.01
C PHE A 149 -15.67 -7.29 7.35
N SER A 150 -16.45 -6.79 8.30
CA SER A 150 -16.61 -7.38 9.64
C SER A 150 -16.97 -8.86 9.66
N PRO A 151 -17.80 -9.41 8.75
CA PRO A 151 -18.06 -10.86 8.70
C PRO A 151 -16.79 -11.69 8.48
N ILE A 152 -15.85 -11.21 7.67
CA ILE A 152 -14.57 -11.92 7.43
C ILE A 152 -13.72 -11.92 8.70
N ILE A 153 -13.65 -10.78 9.39
CA ILE A 153 -12.95 -10.66 10.67
C ILE A 153 -13.58 -11.62 11.71
N ASN A 154 -14.93 -11.63 11.80
CA ASN A 154 -15.63 -12.50 12.72
C ASN A 154 -15.40 -13.99 12.40
N LEU A 155 -15.36 -14.37 11.13
CA LEU A 155 -15.03 -15.73 10.72
C LEU A 155 -13.64 -16.15 11.23
N LEU A 156 -12.64 -15.27 11.06
CA LEU A 156 -11.29 -15.56 11.53
C LEU A 156 -11.19 -15.68 13.06
N TRP A 157 -11.87 -14.80 13.80
CA TRP A 157 -11.93 -14.89 15.26
C TRP A 157 -12.66 -16.16 15.74
N GLN A 158 -13.76 -16.54 15.08
CA GLN A 158 -14.42 -17.82 15.37
C GLN A 158 -13.52 -19.01 15.04
N ALA A 159 -12.84 -18.97 13.89
CA ALA A 159 -11.88 -20.01 13.53
C ALA A 159 -10.73 -20.11 14.53
N ALA A 160 -10.22 -18.98 15.02
CA ALA A 160 -9.18 -18.96 16.05
C ALA A 160 -9.63 -19.60 17.36
N SER A 161 -10.92 -19.50 17.72
CA SER A 161 -11.47 -19.97 18.99
C SER A 161 -12.14 -21.35 18.92
N ASP A 162 -12.59 -21.80 17.74
CA ASP A 162 -13.30 -23.07 17.58
C ASP A 162 -12.31 -24.26 17.65
N PRO A 163 -12.43 -25.17 18.62
CA PRO A 163 -11.53 -26.33 18.77
C PRO A 163 -11.60 -27.30 17.57
N LYS A 164 -12.64 -27.22 16.74
CA LYS A 164 -12.79 -28.06 15.55
C LYS A 164 -12.02 -27.55 14.36
N VAL A 165 -11.53 -26.30 14.39
CA VAL A 165 -10.66 -25.75 13.37
C VAL A 165 -9.23 -26.14 13.68
N LEU A 166 -8.61 -26.86 12.76
CA LEU A 166 -7.24 -27.38 12.92
C LEU A 166 -6.20 -26.44 12.35
N ALA A 167 -6.53 -25.82 11.20
CA ALA A 167 -5.58 -24.97 10.46
C ALA A 167 -6.29 -23.77 9.83
N ILE A 168 -5.53 -22.68 9.65
CA ILE A 168 -5.95 -21.50 8.89
C ILE A 168 -4.85 -21.18 7.86
N LYS A 169 -5.22 -21.09 6.59
CA LYS A 169 -4.34 -20.64 5.50
C LYS A 169 -4.90 -19.35 4.91
N GLN A 170 -4.10 -18.29 4.95
CA GLN A 170 -4.55 -16.95 4.60
C GLN A 170 -3.51 -16.22 3.76
N THR A 171 -3.91 -15.68 2.62
CA THR A 171 -3.10 -14.72 1.87
C THR A 171 -3.42 -13.31 2.34
N LEU A 172 -2.38 -12.51 2.64
CA LEU A 172 -2.49 -11.14 3.10
C LEU A 172 -1.89 -10.19 2.06
N TYR A 173 -2.72 -9.32 1.55
CA TYR A 173 -2.36 -8.23 0.66
C TYR A 173 -2.69 -6.91 1.36
N ARG A 174 -1.69 -6.07 1.67
CA ARG A 174 -1.87 -4.76 2.35
C ARG A 174 -2.67 -4.84 3.66
N SER A 175 -2.19 -5.58 4.63
CA SER A 175 -2.87 -5.76 5.92
C SER A 175 -2.86 -4.53 6.85
N GLY A 176 -1.98 -3.55 6.61
CA GLY A 176 -1.77 -2.41 7.51
C GLY A 176 -1.10 -2.79 8.84
N THR A 177 -0.67 -1.78 9.61
CA THR A 177 0.11 -1.98 10.86
C THR A 177 -0.72 -2.48 12.05
N ASN A 178 -2.05 -2.31 12.04
CA ASN A 178 -2.94 -2.72 13.15
C ASN A 178 -4.09 -3.58 12.64
N SER A 179 -3.77 -4.60 11.87
CA SER A 179 -4.76 -5.46 11.22
C SER A 179 -5.43 -6.42 12.20
N GLU A 180 -6.77 -6.37 12.26
CA GLU A 180 -7.57 -7.35 13.02
C GLU A 180 -7.41 -8.78 12.48
N ILE A 181 -7.11 -8.94 11.18
CA ILE A 181 -6.79 -10.24 10.60
C ILE A 181 -5.52 -10.80 11.23
N VAL A 182 -4.45 -10.01 11.29
CA VAL A 182 -3.17 -10.45 11.90
C VAL A 182 -3.36 -10.81 13.36
N LYS A 183 -4.16 -10.04 14.11
CA LYS A 183 -4.47 -10.34 15.51
C LYS A 183 -5.20 -11.68 15.64
N ALA A 184 -6.19 -11.96 14.79
CA ALA A 184 -6.93 -13.21 14.80
C ALA A 184 -6.04 -14.41 14.45
N LEU A 185 -5.16 -14.28 13.44
CA LEU A 185 -4.21 -15.33 13.05
C LEU A 185 -3.19 -15.61 14.16
N ALA A 186 -2.67 -14.56 14.80
CA ALA A 186 -1.77 -14.72 15.95
C ALA A 186 -2.47 -15.38 17.14
N ALA A 187 -3.74 -15.07 17.40
CA ALA A 187 -4.54 -15.73 18.43
C ALA A 187 -4.76 -17.21 18.09
N ALA A 188 -5.05 -17.54 16.83
CA ALA A 188 -5.20 -18.93 16.39
C ALA A 188 -3.91 -19.75 16.63
N ALA A 189 -2.75 -19.18 16.26
CA ALA A 189 -1.46 -19.83 16.50
C ALA A 189 -1.20 -20.07 18.00
N ARG A 190 -1.50 -19.08 18.86
CA ARG A 190 -1.39 -19.22 20.32
C ARG A 190 -2.32 -20.27 20.88
N HIS A 191 -3.47 -20.53 20.25
CA HIS A 191 -4.38 -21.62 20.59
C HIS A 191 -3.97 -22.97 20.02
N GLY A 192 -2.76 -23.09 19.47
CA GLY A 192 -2.19 -24.35 18.98
C GLY A 192 -2.67 -24.77 17.60
N LYS A 193 -3.27 -23.85 16.82
CA LYS A 193 -3.69 -24.14 15.45
C LYS A 193 -2.53 -23.96 14.47
N GLU A 194 -2.53 -24.74 13.40
CA GLU A 194 -1.61 -24.52 12.28
C GLU A 194 -2.04 -23.27 11.51
N VAL A 195 -1.16 -22.26 11.44
CA VAL A 195 -1.44 -21.02 10.73
C VAL A 195 -0.38 -20.78 9.67
N THR A 196 -0.81 -20.70 8.41
CA THR A 196 0.03 -20.33 7.29
C THR A 196 -0.47 -18.98 6.73
N ALA A 197 0.36 -17.95 6.80
CA ALA A 197 0.09 -16.65 6.20
C ALA A 197 1.07 -16.39 5.07
N VAL A 198 0.55 -16.19 3.84
CA VAL A 198 1.34 -15.73 2.69
C VAL A 198 1.15 -14.22 2.59
N ILE A 199 2.25 -13.48 2.64
CA ILE A 199 2.26 -12.01 2.63
C ILE A 199 2.93 -11.56 1.35
N GLU A 200 2.24 -10.69 0.61
CA GLU A 200 2.79 -10.03 -0.59
C GLU A 200 3.53 -8.74 -0.24
#